data_fee1f3e5f190fef52a5d3689cec91800
#
_entry.id   fee1f3e5f190fef52a5d3689cec91800
#
_cell.length_a   1.000
_cell.length_b   1.000
_cell.length_c   1.000
_cell.angle_alpha   90.00
_cell.angle_beta   90.00
_cell.angle_gamma   90.00
#
_symmetry.space_group_name_H-M   'P 1'
#
loop_
_entity.id
_entity.type
_entity.pdbx_description
1 polymer ?
#
loop_
_entity_poly.entity_id
_entity_poly.type
_entity_poly.pdbx_seq_one_letter_code
_entity_poly.pdbx_strand_id
1 'polypeptide(L)'
;MSANFPDPETLRTALTLSGRAPSFHNSQPWRWRVEPDRLHLYADPDRHLPHADPDRRDLLVSCGAALHHCTIGLAAMGWHARVGRLPEVADVDHLATIEMVPQRPGELDVMLAAAIDRRRTDRRRYSSRLVSRGDIALMGARAARAGVMLRQIELLPRLRQIVAESALKHAADPDYLAELGAWSGRYGSVDGVPARNAPDPDPLSPMPARVFAAPELRQPPQGSSGEDNAVVIALGTEADDDMARFRAGEATSLVLLSATAMGLASCPVTEPLEIAETREAVRADVFGNAGYPQMLLRIGWAPVNAEPLPTTPRRPLAEVAEWVGAPDPIRSALA
;
A
#
# COMPACT_ATOMS: atom_id res chain seq x y z
N MET A 1 20.54 27.01 -7.59
CA MET A 1 19.32 26.19 -7.65
C MET A 1 18.26 27.03 -8.34
N SER A 2 17.55 26.46 -9.28
CA SER A 2 16.46 27.14 -9.99
C SER A 2 15.36 27.51 -9.00
N ALA A 3 14.80 28.73 -9.08
CA ALA A 3 13.67 29.17 -8.24
C ALA A 3 12.39 28.31 -8.44
N ASN A 4 12.43 27.37 -9.37
CA ASN A 4 11.32 26.49 -9.77
C ASN A 4 11.53 25.02 -9.36
N PHE A 5 12.42 24.70 -8.45
CA PHE A 5 12.62 23.34 -7.94
C PHE A 5 12.69 23.35 -6.41
N PRO A 6 12.12 22.35 -5.72
CA PRO A 6 12.14 22.28 -4.25
C PRO A 6 13.57 22.31 -3.69
N ASP A 7 13.72 22.91 -2.54
CA ASP A 7 14.98 22.83 -1.79
C ASP A 7 15.25 21.39 -1.29
N PRO A 8 16.51 21.04 -0.98
CA PRO A 8 16.88 19.69 -0.56
C PRO A 8 16.13 19.17 0.67
N GLU A 9 15.74 20.03 1.60
CA GLU A 9 15.01 19.64 2.81
C GLU A 9 13.56 19.28 2.48
N THR A 10 12.93 20.04 1.59
CA THR A 10 11.59 19.72 1.04
C THR A 10 11.60 18.35 0.34
N LEU A 11 12.62 18.10 -0.51
CA LEU A 11 12.76 16.80 -1.19
C LEU A 11 12.99 15.66 -0.19
N ARG A 12 13.87 15.86 0.78
CA ARG A 12 14.15 14.90 1.84
C ARG A 12 12.88 14.54 2.60
N THR A 13 12.07 15.53 2.94
CA THR A 13 10.79 15.32 3.64
C THR A 13 9.81 14.55 2.77
N ALA A 14 9.64 14.92 1.50
CA ALA A 14 8.75 14.22 0.57
C ALA A 14 9.16 12.74 0.39
N LEU A 15 10.45 12.47 0.23
CA LEU A 15 10.97 11.10 0.08
C LEU A 15 10.87 10.30 1.39
N THR A 16 11.02 10.93 2.54
CA THR A 16 10.79 10.31 3.85
C THR A 16 9.32 9.91 4.00
N LEU A 17 8.38 10.78 3.61
CA LEU A 17 6.95 10.46 3.59
C LEU A 17 6.64 9.36 2.57
N SER A 18 7.29 9.38 1.41
CA SER A 18 7.18 8.30 0.42
C SER A 18 7.59 6.95 1.00
N GLY A 19 8.68 6.88 1.74
CA GLY A 19 9.14 5.67 2.43
C GLY A 19 8.12 5.09 3.43
N ARG A 20 7.12 5.88 3.87
CA ARG A 20 6.03 5.40 4.75
C ARG A 20 4.95 4.63 3.99
N ALA A 21 5.00 4.55 2.68
CA ALA A 21 4.01 3.85 1.86
C ALA A 21 3.87 2.37 2.29
N PRO A 22 2.68 1.77 2.13
CA PRO A 22 2.54 0.34 2.24
C PRO A 22 3.25 -0.35 1.08
N SER A 23 3.82 -1.52 1.33
CA SER A 23 4.34 -2.39 0.30
C SER A 23 4.04 -3.85 0.62
N PHE A 24 4.07 -4.69 -0.40
CA PHE A 24 3.89 -6.11 -0.25
C PHE A 24 4.93 -6.66 0.73
N HIS A 25 4.50 -7.37 1.76
CA HIS A 25 5.32 -7.86 2.88
C HIS A 25 6.30 -6.84 3.50
N ASN A 26 6.03 -5.52 3.37
CA ASN A 26 6.95 -4.44 3.76
C ASN A 26 8.32 -4.54 3.06
N SER A 27 8.33 -5.04 1.83
CA SER A 27 9.55 -5.21 1.02
C SER A 27 10.17 -3.87 0.62
N GLN A 28 9.35 -2.82 0.46
CA GLN A 28 9.79 -1.49 0.07
C GLN A 28 10.62 -1.53 -1.23
N PRO A 29 10.04 -2.01 -2.34
CA PRO A 29 10.78 -2.35 -3.55
C PRO A 29 10.96 -1.14 -4.48
N TRP A 30 11.42 -0.04 -3.93
CA TRP A 30 11.62 1.21 -4.64
C TRP A 30 12.98 1.82 -4.39
N ARG A 31 13.48 2.52 -5.41
CA ARG A 31 14.67 3.39 -5.36
C ARG A 31 14.33 4.73 -5.97
N TRP A 32 14.82 5.79 -5.34
CA TRP A 32 14.68 7.16 -5.81
C TRP A 32 16.00 7.69 -6.31
N ARG A 33 15.94 8.44 -7.41
CA ARG A 33 17.09 9.19 -7.91
C ARG A 33 16.70 10.67 -7.97
N VAL A 34 17.48 11.49 -7.29
CA VAL A 34 17.27 12.94 -7.21
C VAL A 34 18.26 13.62 -8.12
N GLU A 35 17.76 14.29 -9.14
CA GLU A 35 18.53 15.13 -10.07
C GLU A 35 18.25 16.62 -9.80
N PRO A 36 19.04 17.57 -10.37
CA PRO A 36 18.89 19.00 -10.07
C PRO A 36 17.54 19.61 -10.45
N ASP A 37 16.77 18.99 -11.35
CA ASP A 37 15.52 19.49 -11.91
C ASP A 37 14.36 18.51 -11.88
N ARG A 38 14.57 17.25 -11.43
CA ARG A 38 13.56 16.18 -11.41
C ARG A 38 13.86 15.08 -10.43
N LEU A 39 12.84 14.27 -10.14
CA LEU A 39 12.97 13.02 -9.42
C LEU A 39 12.65 11.85 -10.35
N HIS A 40 13.29 10.72 -10.10
CA HIS A 40 12.98 9.47 -10.76
C HIS A 40 12.66 8.42 -9.70
N LEU A 41 11.64 7.59 -10.00
CA LEU A 41 11.30 6.40 -9.24
C LEU A 41 11.65 5.17 -10.05
N TYR A 42 12.40 4.27 -9.45
CA TYR A 42 12.74 2.96 -10.00
C TYR A 42 12.19 1.86 -9.11
N ALA A 43 11.81 0.74 -9.72
CA ALA A 43 11.68 -0.52 -9.00
C ALA A 43 13.05 -0.99 -8.49
N ASP A 44 13.06 -1.71 -7.37
CA ASP A 44 14.22 -2.38 -6.82
C ASP A 44 14.02 -3.91 -7.00
N PRO A 45 14.52 -4.52 -8.11
CA PRO A 45 14.28 -5.93 -8.40
C PRO A 45 14.88 -6.87 -7.36
N ASP A 46 15.93 -6.45 -6.63
CA ASP A 46 16.52 -7.23 -5.55
C ASP A 46 15.56 -7.42 -4.35
N ARG A 47 14.45 -6.68 -4.36
CA ARG A 47 13.40 -6.73 -3.33
C ARG A 47 12.07 -7.29 -3.85
N HIS A 48 12.10 -7.85 -5.02
CA HIS A 48 10.98 -8.61 -5.57
C HIS A 48 10.81 -9.93 -4.82
N LEU A 49 9.57 -10.39 -4.69
CA LEU A 49 9.20 -11.65 -4.06
C LEU A 49 8.65 -12.60 -5.14
N PRO A 50 9.52 -13.31 -5.86
CA PRO A 50 9.10 -14.00 -7.10
C PRO A 50 8.16 -15.19 -6.88
N HIS A 51 8.12 -15.78 -5.69
CA HIS A 51 7.21 -16.90 -5.41
C HIS A 51 5.81 -16.40 -5.03
N ALA A 52 5.70 -15.28 -4.32
CA ALA A 52 4.43 -14.68 -3.96
C ALA A 52 3.89 -13.71 -5.03
N ASP A 53 4.76 -13.11 -5.85
CA ASP A 53 4.43 -12.10 -6.87
C ASP A 53 5.13 -12.39 -8.21
N PRO A 54 4.86 -13.56 -8.86
CA PRO A 54 5.57 -13.96 -10.06
C PRO A 54 5.44 -12.98 -11.22
N ASP A 55 4.35 -12.24 -11.29
CA ASP A 55 4.01 -11.28 -12.35
C ASP A 55 4.44 -9.84 -12.04
N ARG A 56 5.20 -9.59 -10.98
CA ARG A 56 5.60 -8.24 -10.49
C ARG A 56 4.43 -7.28 -10.20
N ARG A 57 3.23 -7.80 -9.99
CA ARG A 57 2.01 -7.01 -9.72
C ARG A 57 2.12 -6.22 -8.43
N ASP A 58 2.40 -6.92 -7.33
CA ASP A 58 2.47 -6.34 -6.00
C ASP A 58 3.70 -5.44 -5.84
N LEU A 59 4.79 -5.72 -6.58
CA LEU A 59 5.92 -4.81 -6.72
C LEU A 59 5.47 -3.48 -7.34
N LEU A 60 4.76 -3.50 -8.48
CA LEU A 60 4.29 -2.29 -9.17
C LEU A 60 3.25 -1.54 -8.33
N VAL A 61 2.31 -2.23 -7.69
CA VAL A 61 1.33 -1.65 -6.76
C VAL A 61 2.06 -0.98 -5.58
N SER A 62 3.10 -1.61 -5.04
CA SER A 62 3.90 -1.04 -3.94
C SER A 62 4.62 0.24 -4.36
N CYS A 63 5.23 0.25 -5.54
CA CYS A 63 5.90 1.43 -6.08
C CYS A 63 4.91 2.56 -6.41
N GLY A 64 3.72 2.24 -6.93
CA GLY A 64 2.65 3.21 -7.15
C GLY A 64 2.18 3.87 -5.84
N ALA A 65 2.10 3.10 -4.77
CA ALA A 65 1.78 3.65 -3.44
C ALA A 65 2.88 4.59 -2.94
N ALA A 66 4.16 4.27 -3.18
CA ALA A 66 5.29 5.14 -2.83
C ALA A 66 5.28 6.45 -3.64
N LEU A 67 4.99 6.37 -4.94
CA LEU A 67 4.81 7.54 -5.80
C LEU A 67 3.72 8.47 -5.25
N HIS A 68 2.54 7.91 -4.93
CA HIS A 68 1.43 8.72 -4.41
C HIS A 68 1.77 9.37 -3.08
N HIS A 69 2.46 8.69 -2.15
CA HIS A 69 2.91 9.30 -0.91
C HIS A 69 3.89 10.47 -1.16
N CYS A 70 4.81 10.32 -2.13
CA CYS A 70 5.73 11.37 -2.54
C CYS A 70 4.97 12.60 -3.08
N THR A 71 4.05 12.38 -4.03
CA THR A 71 3.29 13.47 -4.66
C THR A 71 2.40 14.20 -3.68
N ILE A 72 1.77 13.50 -2.74
CA ILE A 72 0.97 14.12 -1.66
C ILE A 72 1.87 14.90 -0.69
N GLY A 73 3.03 14.37 -0.34
CA GLY A 73 4.02 15.10 0.48
C GLY A 73 4.46 16.39 -0.18
N LEU A 74 4.82 16.35 -1.46
CA LEU A 74 5.17 17.53 -2.26
C LEU A 74 4.00 18.53 -2.34
N ALA A 75 2.77 18.06 -2.62
CA ALA A 75 1.59 18.90 -2.72
C ALA A 75 1.30 19.65 -1.41
N ALA A 76 1.40 18.98 -0.27
CA ALA A 76 1.23 19.59 1.04
C ALA A 76 2.31 20.66 1.36
N MET A 77 3.49 20.57 0.73
CA MET A 77 4.59 21.53 0.88
C MET A 77 4.63 22.58 -0.23
N GLY A 78 3.58 22.68 -1.05
CA GLY A 78 3.47 23.76 -2.05
C GLY A 78 4.04 23.42 -3.42
N TRP A 79 4.12 22.12 -3.78
CA TRP A 79 4.66 21.68 -5.05
C TRP A 79 3.72 20.71 -5.76
N HIS A 80 3.32 21.03 -6.98
CA HIS A 80 2.58 20.10 -7.84
C HIS A 80 3.55 19.22 -8.62
N ALA A 81 3.36 17.91 -8.51
CA ALA A 81 4.13 16.90 -9.22
C ALA A 81 3.49 16.59 -10.59
N ARG A 82 4.23 16.85 -11.67
CA ARG A 82 3.90 16.39 -13.02
C ARG A 82 4.57 15.06 -13.25
N VAL A 83 3.79 13.99 -13.33
CA VAL A 83 4.31 12.62 -13.35
C VAL A 83 4.23 12.04 -14.76
N GLY A 84 5.38 11.77 -15.37
CA GLY A 84 5.53 10.87 -16.51
C GLY A 84 5.69 9.44 -16.00
N ARG A 85 4.73 8.56 -16.29
CA ARG A 85 4.74 7.16 -15.85
C ARG A 85 5.30 6.26 -16.93
N LEU A 86 6.10 5.28 -16.53
CA LEU A 86 6.77 4.31 -17.40
C LEU A 86 7.44 5.02 -18.61
N PRO A 87 8.35 5.96 -18.36
CA PRO A 87 8.83 6.88 -19.38
C PRO A 87 9.69 6.20 -20.46
N GLU A 88 10.29 5.05 -20.13
CA GLU A 88 11.21 4.32 -21.01
C GLU A 88 10.77 2.87 -21.19
N VAL A 89 10.39 2.49 -22.40
CA VAL A 89 9.96 1.11 -22.70
C VAL A 89 11.12 0.11 -22.55
N ALA A 90 12.36 0.57 -22.74
CA ALA A 90 13.56 -0.28 -22.67
C ALA A 90 14.03 -0.51 -21.22
N ASP A 91 13.66 0.37 -20.27
CA ASP A 91 13.99 0.24 -18.85
C ASP A 91 12.70 -0.02 -18.05
N VAL A 92 12.36 -1.29 -17.89
CA VAL A 92 11.14 -1.75 -17.21
C VAL A 92 11.14 -1.43 -15.71
N ASP A 93 12.27 -1.06 -15.13
CA ASP A 93 12.40 -0.67 -13.73
C ASP A 93 12.28 0.84 -13.54
N HIS A 94 12.37 1.66 -14.61
CA HIS A 94 12.12 3.10 -14.53
C HIS A 94 10.62 3.40 -14.55
N LEU A 95 10.02 3.57 -13.37
CA LEU A 95 8.57 3.63 -13.18
C LEU A 95 7.99 5.04 -13.32
N ALA A 96 8.74 6.08 -12.91
CA ALA A 96 8.25 7.45 -13.07
C ALA A 96 9.38 8.47 -13.14
N THR A 97 9.11 9.53 -13.92
CA THR A 97 9.83 10.81 -13.88
C THR A 97 8.89 11.87 -13.33
N ILE A 98 9.37 12.70 -12.41
CA ILE A 98 8.57 13.69 -11.72
C ILE A 98 9.21 15.05 -11.86
N GLU A 99 8.51 15.96 -12.50
CA GLU A 99 8.80 17.38 -12.55
C GLU A 99 7.92 18.12 -11.54
N MET A 100 8.45 19.15 -10.90
CA MET A 100 7.72 19.88 -9.87
C MET A 100 7.53 21.35 -10.28
N VAL A 101 6.33 21.85 -10.01
CA VAL A 101 6.01 23.27 -10.20
C VAL A 101 5.40 23.83 -8.92
N PRO A 102 5.69 25.08 -8.53
CA PRO A 102 5.09 25.69 -7.36
C PRO A 102 3.57 25.72 -7.48
N GLN A 103 2.85 25.30 -6.43
CA GLN A 103 1.41 25.33 -6.36
C GLN A 103 0.95 25.46 -4.91
N ARG A 104 -0.05 26.30 -4.66
CA ARG A 104 -0.62 26.41 -3.31
C ARG A 104 -1.24 25.06 -2.88
N PRO A 105 -0.93 24.54 -1.67
CA PRO A 105 -1.52 23.31 -1.15
C PRO A 105 -3.05 23.40 -1.09
N GLY A 106 -3.71 22.32 -1.51
CA GLY A 106 -5.14 22.11 -1.30
C GLY A 106 -5.42 21.53 0.08
N GLU A 107 -6.63 21.74 0.61
CA GLU A 107 -7.05 21.15 1.89
C GLU A 107 -6.95 19.62 1.89
N LEU A 108 -7.29 18.99 0.75
CA LEU A 108 -7.20 17.55 0.58
C LEU A 108 -5.74 17.07 0.66
N ASP A 109 -4.80 17.80 0.05
CA ASP A 109 -3.38 17.43 0.06
C ASP A 109 -2.83 17.45 1.49
N VAL A 110 -3.13 18.50 2.25
CA VAL A 110 -2.71 18.64 3.65
C VAL A 110 -3.34 17.54 4.52
N MET A 111 -4.62 17.25 4.33
CA MET A 111 -5.34 16.21 5.07
C MET A 111 -4.75 14.81 4.79
N LEU A 112 -4.45 14.48 3.53
CA LEU A 112 -3.89 13.19 3.15
C LEU A 112 -2.44 13.06 3.62
N ALA A 113 -1.62 14.11 3.50
CA ALA A 113 -0.25 14.12 4.02
C ALA A 113 -0.22 13.87 5.52
N ALA A 114 -1.09 14.53 6.30
CA ALA A 114 -1.22 14.31 7.74
C ALA A 114 -1.69 12.88 8.11
N ALA A 115 -2.30 12.15 7.16
CA ALA A 115 -2.69 10.75 7.36
C ALA A 115 -1.51 9.77 7.16
N ILE A 116 -0.44 10.15 6.45
CA ILE A 116 0.68 9.26 6.14
C ILE A 116 1.30 8.66 7.41
N ASP A 117 1.62 9.48 8.38
CA ASP A 117 2.25 9.02 9.63
C ASP A 117 1.32 8.23 10.54
N ARG A 118 0.01 8.39 10.38
CA ARG A 118 -1.00 7.69 11.17
C ARG A 118 -1.43 6.36 10.56
N ARG A 119 -1.33 6.22 9.24
CA ARG A 119 -1.77 5.03 8.53
C ARG A 119 -1.04 3.78 9.03
N ARG A 120 -1.80 2.77 9.40
CA ARG A 120 -1.31 1.44 9.80
C ARG A 120 -2.09 0.37 9.04
N THR A 121 -1.51 -0.81 8.90
CA THR A 121 -2.24 -2.01 8.47
C THR A 121 -2.73 -2.72 9.73
N ASP A 122 -4.04 -2.68 9.95
CA ASP A 122 -4.67 -3.34 11.09
C ASP A 122 -5.27 -4.69 10.68
N ARG A 123 -4.59 -5.75 11.07
CA ARG A 123 -4.98 -7.14 10.77
C ARG A 123 -5.89 -7.73 11.84
N ARG A 124 -6.18 -6.99 12.91
CA ARG A 124 -7.06 -7.42 13.99
C ARG A 124 -8.51 -7.44 13.53
N ARG A 125 -9.38 -8.05 14.35
CA ARG A 125 -10.82 -7.93 14.19
C ARG A 125 -11.24 -6.47 14.42
N TYR A 126 -12.18 -5.98 13.61
CA TYR A 126 -12.70 -4.63 13.74
C TYR A 126 -13.94 -4.60 14.64
N SER A 127 -14.41 -3.40 14.97
CA SER A 127 -15.58 -3.23 15.82
C SER A 127 -16.89 -3.48 15.04
N SER A 128 -17.99 -3.61 15.78
CA SER A 128 -19.33 -3.73 15.23
C SER A 128 -19.89 -2.42 14.64
N ARG A 129 -19.15 -1.32 14.71
CA ARG A 129 -19.58 -0.04 14.13
C ARG A 129 -19.54 -0.11 12.59
N LEU A 130 -20.66 0.26 11.97
CA LEU A 130 -20.77 0.26 10.51
C LEU A 130 -19.94 1.38 9.88
N VAL A 131 -19.34 1.09 8.72
CA VAL A 131 -18.77 2.10 7.84
C VAL A 131 -19.91 2.79 7.09
N SER A 132 -19.90 4.12 7.03
CA SER A 132 -20.97 4.85 6.35
C SER A 132 -20.90 4.65 4.83
N ARG A 133 -22.06 4.58 4.19
CA ARG A 133 -22.12 4.54 2.71
C ARG A 133 -21.50 5.80 2.07
N GLY A 134 -21.57 6.93 2.76
CA GLY A 134 -20.95 8.17 2.32
C GLY A 134 -19.42 8.09 2.28
N ASP A 135 -18.80 7.45 3.28
CA ASP A 135 -17.35 7.24 3.33
C ASP A 135 -16.89 6.33 2.18
N ILE A 136 -17.64 5.25 1.91
CA ILE A 136 -17.35 4.33 0.82
C ILE A 136 -17.49 5.06 -0.54
N ALA A 137 -18.55 5.82 -0.72
CA ALA A 137 -18.79 6.60 -1.94
C ALA A 137 -17.71 7.65 -2.16
N LEU A 138 -17.24 8.34 -1.11
CA LEU A 138 -16.14 9.30 -1.18
C LEU A 138 -14.82 8.63 -1.61
N MET A 139 -14.49 7.48 -1.03
CA MET A 139 -13.32 6.70 -1.43
C MET A 139 -13.44 6.25 -2.89
N GLY A 140 -14.63 5.81 -3.32
CA GLY A 140 -14.92 5.43 -4.70
C GLY A 140 -14.75 6.59 -5.69
N ALA A 141 -15.28 7.78 -5.36
CA ALA A 141 -15.12 8.97 -6.19
C ALA A 141 -13.64 9.40 -6.32
N ARG A 142 -12.85 9.23 -5.26
CA ARG A 142 -11.41 9.51 -5.29
C ARG A 142 -10.65 8.49 -6.14
N ALA A 143 -10.93 7.19 -5.98
CA ALA A 143 -10.33 6.13 -6.80
C ALA A 143 -10.66 6.31 -8.29
N ALA A 144 -11.89 6.66 -8.63
CA ALA A 144 -12.32 6.90 -10.00
C ALA A 144 -11.56 8.06 -10.68
N ARG A 145 -11.23 9.13 -9.93
CA ARG A 145 -10.37 10.22 -10.44
C ARG A 145 -8.93 9.76 -10.76
N ALA A 146 -8.46 8.70 -10.10
CA ALA A 146 -7.18 8.06 -10.41
C ALA A 146 -7.30 6.99 -11.51
N GLY A 147 -8.49 6.83 -12.15
CA GLY A 147 -8.74 5.85 -13.19
C GLY A 147 -8.92 4.42 -12.67
N VAL A 148 -9.32 4.26 -11.41
CA VAL A 148 -9.47 2.94 -10.76
C VAL A 148 -10.89 2.79 -10.25
N MET A 149 -11.51 1.65 -10.58
CA MET A 149 -12.84 1.29 -10.10
C MET A 149 -12.77 0.84 -8.64
N LEU A 150 -13.76 1.26 -7.83
CA LEU A 150 -13.98 0.71 -6.49
C LEU A 150 -15.30 -0.03 -6.46
N ARG A 151 -15.29 -1.29 -6.02
CA ARG A 151 -16.47 -2.13 -5.82
C ARG A 151 -16.52 -2.59 -4.37
N GLN A 152 -17.65 -2.41 -3.69
CA GLN A 152 -17.89 -3.07 -2.41
C GLN A 152 -18.28 -4.53 -2.68
N ILE A 153 -17.69 -5.46 -1.94
CA ILE A 153 -17.97 -6.89 -2.08
C ILE A 153 -19.11 -7.25 -1.13
N GLU A 154 -20.23 -7.68 -1.68
CA GLU A 154 -21.43 -8.06 -0.92
C GLU A 154 -21.44 -9.57 -0.61
N LEU A 155 -20.94 -10.41 -1.51
CA LEU A 155 -20.91 -11.85 -1.38
C LEU A 155 -19.70 -12.36 -0.59
N LEU A 156 -19.59 -11.94 0.67
CA LEU A 156 -18.49 -12.33 1.56
C LEU A 156 -18.30 -13.86 1.70
N PRO A 157 -19.35 -14.72 1.77
CA PRO A 157 -19.15 -16.16 1.83
C PRO A 157 -18.38 -16.72 0.62
N ARG A 158 -18.64 -16.20 -0.58
CA ARG A 158 -17.92 -16.60 -1.78
C ARG A 158 -16.47 -16.14 -1.77
N LEU A 159 -16.23 -14.89 -1.40
CA LEU A 159 -14.86 -14.37 -1.24
C LEU A 159 -14.08 -15.19 -0.21
N ARG A 160 -14.70 -15.57 0.91
CA ARG A 160 -14.06 -16.43 1.93
C ARG A 160 -13.61 -17.77 1.35
N GLN A 161 -14.40 -18.38 0.47
CA GLN A 161 -14.02 -19.62 -0.21
C GLN A 161 -12.79 -19.41 -1.09
N ILE A 162 -12.75 -18.33 -1.87
CA ILE A 162 -11.62 -17.98 -2.74
C ILE A 162 -10.36 -17.73 -1.89
N VAL A 163 -10.46 -17.00 -0.78
CA VAL A 163 -9.33 -16.76 0.14
C VAL A 163 -8.85 -18.07 0.78
N ALA A 164 -9.77 -18.95 1.19
CA ALA A 164 -9.39 -20.24 1.73
C ALA A 164 -8.71 -21.15 0.69
N GLU A 165 -9.15 -21.09 -0.56
CA GLU A 165 -8.52 -21.82 -1.66
C GLU A 165 -7.10 -21.31 -1.92
N SER A 166 -6.89 -19.97 -1.96
CA SER A 166 -5.54 -19.40 -2.12
C SER A 166 -4.61 -19.78 -0.97
N ALA A 167 -5.11 -19.75 0.27
CA ALA A 167 -4.34 -20.16 1.43
C ALA A 167 -3.91 -21.64 1.38
N LEU A 168 -4.79 -22.53 0.91
CA LEU A 168 -4.47 -23.95 0.73
C LEU A 168 -3.40 -24.17 -0.35
N LYS A 169 -3.48 -23.44 -1.48
CA LYS A 169 -2.49 -23.52 -2.55
C LYS A 169 -1.12 -23.02 -2.06
N HIS A 170 -1.09 -21.88 -1.36
CA HIS A 170 0.13 -21.34 -0.76
C HIS A 170 0.74 -22.28 0.30
N ALA A 171 -0.10 -22.92 1.12
CA ALA A 171 0.38 -23.89 2.13
C ALA A 171 0.99 -25.16 1.51
N ALA A 172 0.67 -25.46 0.24
CA ALA A 172 1.23 -26.57 -0.50
C ALA A 172 2.51 -26.22 -1.29
N ASP A 173 2.90 -24.93 -1.32
CA ASP A 173 4.08 -24.44 -2.04
C ASP A 173 5.24 -24.17 -1.08
N PRO A 174 6.28 -25.03 -1.05
CA PRO A 174 7.41 -24.87 -0.15
C PRO A 174 8.26 -23.62 -0.44
N ASP A 175 8.36 -23.18 -1.70
CA ASP A 175 9.15 -22.03 -2.08
C ASP A 175 8.47 -20.73 -1.63
N TYR A 176 7.12 -20.66 -1.81
CA TYR A 176 6.33 -19.59 -1.23
C TYR A 176 6.45 -19.52 0.29
N LEU A 177 6.37 -20.68 0.98
CA LEU A 177 6.47 -20.70 2.45
C LEU A 177 7.86 -20.27 2.94
N ALA A 178 8.93 -20.65 2.22
CA ALA A 178 10.29 -20.20 2.52
C ALA A 178 10.43 -18.69 2.35
N GLU A 179 9.89 -18.14 1.25
CA GLU A 179 9.87 -16.69 0.97
C GLU A 179 9.06 -15.93 2.03
N LEU A 180 7.84 -16.40 2.34
CA LEU A 180 7.01 -15.80 3.39
C LEU A 180 7.70 -15.82 4.75
N GLY A 181 8.36 -16.91 5.10
CA GLY A 181 9.16 -17.02 6.32
C GLY A 181 10.33 -16.03 6.36
N ALA A 182 10.98 -15.80 5.22
CA ALA A 182 12.06 -14.80 5.10
C ALA A 182 11.56 -13.36 5.26
N TRP A 183 10.30 -13.05 4.87
CA TRP A 183 9.73 -11.71 4.89
C TRP A 183 8.71 -11.48 6.01
N SER A 184 8.58 -12.37 6.99
CA SER A 184 7.68 -12.20 8.13
C SER A 184 8.30 -12.70 9.44
N GLY A 185 7.67 -12.36 10.57
CA GLY A 185 8.13 -12.74 11.91
C GLY A 185 9.43 -12.06 12.35
N ARG A 186 9.81 -10.96 11.72
CA ARG A 186 11.10 -10.32 11.95
C ARG A 186 11.13 -9.47 13.22
N TYR A 187 12.29 -9.44 13.87
CA TYR A 187 12.59 -8.59 15.01
C TYR A 187 13.75 -7.66 14.64
N GLY A 188 13.58 -6.36 14.93
CA GLY A 188 14.63 -5.36 14.71
C GLY A 188 15.01 -5.08 13.25
N SER A 189 14.30 -5.65 12.28
CA SER A 189 14.52 -5.41 10.86
C SER A 189 13.79 -4.14 10.39
N VAL A 190 14.37 -3.45 9.40
CA VAL A 190 13.76 -2.29 8.72
C VAL A 190 12.81 -2.71 7.60
N ASP A 191 12.74 -4.00 7.28
CA ASP A 191 11.91 -4.59 6.24
C ASP A 191 11.22 -5.88 6.74
N GLY A 192 10.35 -6.45 5.91
CA GLY A 192 9.51 -7.59 6.28
C GLY A 192 8.37 -7.19 7.23
N VAL A 193 7.46 -8.13 7.48
CA VAL A 193 6.34 -7.94 8.41
C VAL A 193 6.80 -8.28 9.83
N PRO A 194 6.87 -7.31 10.76
CA PRO A 194 7.30 -7.60 12.12
C PRO A 194 6.29 -8.51 12.83
N ALA A 195 6.78 -9.41 13.69
CA ALA A 195 5.96 -10.29 14.53
C ALA A 195 4.86 -9.52 15.29
N ARG A 196 5.22 -8.38 15.88
CA ARG A 196 4.32 -7.49 16.62
C ARG A 196 3.22 -6.81 15.78
N ASN A 197 3.27 -6.92 14.43
CA ASN A 197 2.28 -6.37 13.51
C ASN A 197 1.40 -7.45 12.86
N ALA A 198 1.63 -8.72 13.19
CA ALA A 198 0.87 -9.87 12.71
C ALA A 198 0.14 -10.52 13.90
N PRO A 199 -1.21 -10.60 13.89
CA PRO A 199 -1.95 -11.33 14.90
C PRO A 199 -1.99 -12.81 14.57
N ASP A 200 -2.24 -13.65 15.60
CA ASP A 200 -2.65 -15.03 15.38
C ASP A 200 -3.92 -15.08 14.52
N PRO A 201 -4.04 -16.08 13.63
CA PRO A 201 -5.26 -16.30 12.88
C PRO A 201 -6.46 -16.42 13.81
N ASP A 202 -7.52 -15.66 13.50
CA ASP A 202 -8.78 -15.73 14.24
C ASP A 202 -9.78 -16.63 13.49
N PRO A 203 -10.10 -17.84 14.00
CA PRO A 203 -11.07 -18.74 13.35
C PRO A 203 -12.48 -18.14 13.22
N LEU A 204 -12.79 -17.14 14.06
CA LEU A 204 -14.10 -16.46 14.05
C LEU A 204 -14.10 -15.21 13.16
N SER A 205 -12.96 -14.88 12.53
CA SER A 205 -12.90 -13.75 11.59
C SER A 205 -13.84 -13.99 10.41
N PRO A 206 -14.63 -12.97 10.00
CA PRO A 206 -15.46 -13.07 8.81
C PRO A 206 -14.64 -13.24 7.53
N MET A 207 -13.33 -12.94 7.58
CA MET A 207 -12.39 -13.12 6.48
C MET A 207 -11.15 -13.85 6.99
N PRO A 208 -10.75 -14.98 6.38
CA PRO A 208 -9.47 -15.61 6.71
C PRO A 208 -8.32 -14.63 6.54
N ALA A 209 -7.38 -14.67 7.46
CA ALA A 209 -6.19 -13.83 7.42
C ALA A 209 -4.99 -14.69 7.03
N ARG A 210 -4.04 -14.11 6.29
CA ARG A 210 -2.75 -14.74 6.00
C ARG A 210 -2.04 -15.11 7.30
N VAL A 211 -1.46 -16.30 7.33
CA VAL A 211 -0.65 -16.77 8.45
C VAL A 211 0.79 -16.28 8.24
N PHE A 212 1.21 -15.35 9.10
CA PHE A 212 2.60 -14.88 9.13
C PHE A 212 3.42 -15.67 10.11
N ALA A 213 4.75 -15.70 9.94
CA ALA A 213 5.66 -16.34 10.90
C ALA A 213 5.64 -15.58 12.24
N ALA A 214 5.71 -16.34 13.34
CA ALA A 214 5.84 -15.85 14.72
C ALA A 214 4.92 -14.65 15.06
N PRO A 215 3.59 -14.78 14.94
CA PRO A 215 2.67 -13.67 15.21
C PRO A 215 2.66 -13.32 16.71
N GLU A 216 2.68 -12.01 17.04
CA GLU A 216 2.68 -11.50 18.43
C GLU A 216 1.64 -10.41 18.69
N LEU A 217 0.96 -9.91 17.65
CA LEU A 217 -0.07 -8.89 17.82
C LEU A 217 -1.30 -9.50 18.47
N ARG A 218 -1.63 -9.03 19.66
CA ARG A 218 -2.81 -9.54 20.37
C ARG A 218 -4.10 -9.11 19.69
N GLN A 219 -5.01 -10.06 19.51
CA GLN A 219 -6.40 -9.75 19.20
C GLN A 219 -7.05 -9.08 20.41
N PRO A 220 -7.89 -8.05 20.22
CA PRO A 220 -8.63 -7.47 21.33
C PRO A 220 -9.59 -8.50 21.92
N PRO A 221 -9.85 -8.45 23.24
CA PRO A 221 -10.82 -9.32 23.88
C PRO A 221 -12.17 -9.26 23.17
N GLN A 222 -12.85 -10.38 23.06
CA GLN A 222 -14.20 -10.42 22.52
C GLN A 222 -15.12 -9.62 23.46
N GLY A 223 -15.56 -8.44 23.01
CA GLY A 223 -16.68 -7.76 23.66
C GLY A 223 -17.98 -8.53 23.41
N SER A 224 -19.01 -8.28 24.19
CA SER A 224 -20.32 -8.92 24.13
C SER A 224 -21.11 -8.76 22.82
N SER A 225 -20.56 -8.05 21.83
CA SER A 225 -21.12 -7.80 20.50
C SER A 225 -20.25 -8.31 19.34
N GLY A 226 -19.62 -9.40 19.50
CA GLY A 226 -18.75 -10.21 18.64
C GLY A 226 -18.69 -10.07 17.11
N GLU A 227 -19.38 -9.12 16.50
CA GLU A 227 -19.43 -8.93 15.05
C GLU A 227 -18.33 -7.98 14.56
N ASP A 228 -17.56 -8.44 13.59
CA ASP A 228 -16.64 -7.61 12.78
C ASP A 228 -17.43 -7.05 11.58
N ASN A 229 -17.78 -5.77 11.64
CA ASN A 229 -18.52 -5.07 10.59
C ASN A 229 -17.61 -4.33 9.61
N ALA A 230 -16.41 -4.86 9.36
CA ALA A 230 -15.59 -4.39 8.27
C ALA A 230 -16.30 -4.60 6.92
N VAL A 231 -16.17 -3.62 6.06
CA VAL A 231 -16.51 -3.78 4.65
C VAL A 231 -15.27 -4.26 3.89
N VAL A 232 -15.48 -5.08 2.86
CA VAL A 232 -14.43 -5.44 1.92
C VAL A 232 -14.69 -4.71 0.61
N ILE A 233 -13.70 -4.01 0.13
CA ILE A 233 -13.73 -3.33 -1.16
C ILE A 233 -12.65 -3.88 -2.07
N ALA A 234 -12.96 -3.90 -3.36
CA ALA A 234 -12.02 -4.25 -4.42
C ALA A 234 -11.70 -3.02 -5.26
N LEU A 235 -10.44 -2.81 -5.52
CA LEU A 235 -9.95 -1.86 -6.51
C LEU A 235 -9.61 -2.61 -7.78
N GLY A 236 -10.07 -2.10 -8.93
CA GLY A 236 -9.85 -2.73 -10.22
C GLY A 236 -9.61 -1.73 -11.33
N THR A 237 -9.01 -2.20 -12.41
CA THR A 237 -8.65 -1.44 -13.60
C THR A 237 -9.24 -2.06 -14.86
N GLU A 238 -9.36 -1.30 -15.93
CA GLU A 238 -9.86 -1.80 -17.23
C GLU A 238 -8.88 -2.77 -17.90
N ALA A 239 -7.57 -2.61 -17.65
CA ALA A 239 -6.50 -3.47 -18.15
C ALA A 239 -5.72 -4.10 -16.97
N ASP A 240 -4.87 -5.10 -17.25
CA ASP A 240 -3.96 -5.72 -16.29
C ASP A 240 -2.50 -5.63 -16.77
N ASP A 241 -2.12 -4.49 -17.36
CA ASP A 241 -0.76 -4.16 -17.73
C ASP A 241 -0.01 -3.42 -16.60
N ASP A 242 1.26 -3.17 -16.79
CA ASP A 242 2.12 -2.53 -15.79
C ASP A 242 1.65 -1.12 -15.43
N MET A 243 1.10 -0.37 -16.40
CA MET A 243 0.52 0.96 -16.16
C MET A 243 -0.71 0.87 -15.25
N ALA A 244 -1.58 -0.09 -15.50
CA ALA A 244 -2.79 -0.32 -14.71
C ALA A 244 -2.44 -0.73 -13.28
N ARG A 245 -1.49 -1.65 -13.10
CA ARG A 245 -0.98 -2.11 -11.79
C ARG A 245 -0.34 -0.97 -11.01
N PHE A 246 0.49 -0.16 -11.67
CA PHE A 246 1.15 0.99 -11.06
C PHE A 246 0.15 2.06 -10.60
N ARG A 247 -0.85 2.41 -11.45
CA ARG A 247 -1.95 3.32 -11.09
C ARG A 247 -2.84 2.77 -9.98
N ALA A 248 -3.07 1.46 -9.96
CA ALA A 248 -3.79 0.82 -8.86
C ALA A 248 -3.07 0.99 -7.52
N GLY A 249 -1.73 1.01 -7.53
CA GLY A 249 -0.92 1.33 -6.35
C GLY A 249 -1.15 2.76 -5.85
N GLU A 250 -1.16 3.75 -6.76
CA GLU A 250 -1.48 5.14 -6.42
C GLU A 250 -2.88 5.25 -5.82
N ALA A 251 -3.89 4.61 -6.45
CA ALA A 251 -5.27 4.61 -5.96
C ALA A 251 -5.41 3.86 -4.63
N THR A 252 -4.71 2.74 -4.43
CA THR A 252 -4.66 2.02 -3.15
C THR A 252 -4.17 2.95 -2.04
N SER A 253 -3.08 3.65 -2.26
CA SER A 253 -2.57 4.65 -1.31
C SER A 253 -3.60 5.75 -1.03
N LEU A 254 -4.25 6.31 -2.07
CA LEU A 254 -5.28 7.34 -1.94
C LEU A 254 -6.46 6.87 -1.08
N VAL A 255 -6.94 5.65 -1.29
CA VAL A 255 -8.04 5.05 -0.51
C VAL A 255 -7.61 4.81 0.94
N LEU A 256 -6.42 4.25 1.18
CA LEU A 256 -5.89 4.00 2.51
C LEU A 256 -5.68 5.27 3.32
N LEU A 257 -5.12 6.33 2.70
CA LEU A 257 -4.96 7.63 3.34
C LEU A 257 -6.30 8.31 3.61
N SER A 258 -7.27 8.17 2.68
CA SER A 258 -8.63 8.66 2.87
C SER A 258 -9.32 7.98 4.04
N ALA A 259 -9.26 6.65 4.13
CA ALA A 259 -9.79 5.88 5.26
C ALA A 259 -9.15 6.33 6.58
N THR A 260 -7.82 6.47 6.60
CA THR A 260 -7.08 6.95 7.79
C THR A 260 -7.48 8.36 8.20
N ALA A 261 -7.67 9.28 7.24
CA ALA A 261 -8.11 10.64 7.51
C ALA A 261 -9.51 10.70 8.12
N MET A 262 -10.39 9.77 7.73
CA MET A 262 -11.73 9.59 8.31
C MET A 262 -11.74 8.82 9.65
N GLY A 263 -10.58 8.39 10.15
CA GLY A 263 -10.44 7.62 11.40
C GLY A 263 -10.72 6.12 11.25
N LEU A 264 -10.84 5.63 10.02
CA LEU A 264 -11.04 4.22 9.75
C LEU A 264 -9.71 3.45 9.78
N ALA A 265 -9.77 2.22 10.25
CA ALA A 265 -8.70 1.23 10.12
C ALA A 265 -8.81 0.52 8.76
N SER A 266 -7.68 0.03 8.26
CA SER A 266 -7.61 -0.64 6.97
C SER A 266 -6.58 -1.77 6.96
N CYS A 267 -6.85 -2.79 6.14
CA CYS A 267 -5.95 -3.92 5.91
C CYS A 267 -6.03 -4.38 4.45
N PRO A 268 -4.94 -4.31 3.67
CA PRO A 268 -4.84 -4.97 2.38
C PRO A 268 -4.97 -6.50 2.52
N VAL A 269 -5.70 -7.11 1.57
CA VAL A 269 -5.90 -8.56 1.46
C VAL A 269 -5.46 -8.97 0.05
N THR A 270 -4.19 -9.34 -0.11
CA THR A 270 -3.58 -9.63 -1.41
C THR A 270 -3.63 -11.11 -1.78
N GLU A 271 -3.62 -12.00 -0.78
CA GLU A 271 -3.46 -13.44 -0.95
C GLU A 271 -4.31 -14.08 -2.07
N PRO A 272 -5.63 -13.76 -2.23
CA PRO A 272 -6.42 -14.32 -3.33
C PRO A 272 -6.09 -13.71 -4.71
N LEU A 273 -5.26 -12.67 -4.78
CA LEU A 273 -4.83 -12.05 -6.03
C LEU A 273 -3.44 -12.51 -6.50
N GLU A 274 -2.71 -13.21 -5.67
CA GLU A 274 -1.35 -13.70 -5.96
C GLU A 274 -1.38 -14.94 -6.87
N ILE A 275 -2.46 -15.71 -6.84
CA ILE A 275 -2.65 -16.92 -7.64
C ILE A 275 -3.61 -16.62 -8.79
N ALA A 276 -3.24 -16.99 -10.01
CA ALA A 276 -3.98 -16.65 -11.23
C ALA A 276 -5.44 -17.13 -11.19
N GLU A 277 -5.69 -18.37 -10.73
CA GLU A 277 -7.04 -18.96 -10.71
C GLU A 277 -7.94 -18.27 -9.67
N THR A 278 -7.42 -17.98 -8.48
CA THR A 278 -8.20 -17.29 -7.44
C THR A 278 -8.41 -15.82 -7.77
N ARG A 279 -7.43 -15.18 -8.44
CA ARG A 279 -7.57 -13.84 -8.99
C ARG A 279 -8.66 -13.76 -10.05
N GLU A 280 -8.73 -14.74 -10.98
CA GLU A 280 -9.79 -14.81 -11.99
C GLU A 280 -11.17 -15.07 -11.36
N ALA A 281 -11.25 -15.88 -10.31
CA ALA A 281 -12.50 -16.06 -9.56
C ALA A 281 -12.97 -14.72 -8.92
N VAL A 282 -12.07 -13.95 -8.32
CA VAL A 282 -12.39 -12.60 -7.82
C VAL A 282 -12.84 -11.68 -8.96
N ARG A 283 -12.18 -11.75 -10.12
CA ARG A 283 -12.55 -10.97 -11.31
C ARG A 283 -13.96 -11.25 -11.75
N ALA A 284 -14.30 -12.52 -11.93
CA ALA A 284 -15.64 -12.96 -12.37
C ALA A 284 -16.73 -12.54 -11.37
N ASP A 285 -16.49 -12.76 -10.07
CA ASP A 285 -17.50 -12.55 -9.03
C ASP A 285 -17.70 -11.04 -8.70
N VAL A 286 -16.64 -10.23 -8.77
CA VAL A 286 -16.69 -8.82 -8.34
C VAL A 286 -16.85 -7.85 -9.51
N PHE A 287 -16.16 -8.12 -10.63
CA PHE A 287 -16.13 -7.20 -11.77
C PHE A 287 -16.95 -7.68 -12.97
N GLY A 288 -17.50 -8.93 -12.93
CA GLY A 288 -18.27 -9.47 -14.03
C GLY A 288 -17.51 -9.46 -15.36
N ASN A 289 -16.21 -9.67 -15.32
CA ASN A 289 -15.26 -9.57 -16.45
C ASN A 289 -15.09 -8.16 -17.04
N ALA A 290 -15.68 -7.11 -16.45
CA ALA A 290 -15.55 -5.74 -16.92
C ALA A 290 -14.27 -5.04 -16.44
N GLY A 291 -13.45 -5.70 -15.62
CA GLY A 291 -12.20 -5.15 -15.08
C GLY A 291 -11.31 -6.23 -14.47
N TYR A 292 -10.13 -5.83 -14.05
CA TYR A 292 -9.13 -6.70 -13.42
C TYR A 292 -8.92 -6.30 -11.96
N PRO A 293 -9.08 -7.22 -10.99
CA PRO A 293 -8.87 -6.91 -9.58
C PRO A 293 -7.39 -6.64 -9.31
N GLN A 294 -7.09 -5.51 -8.69
CA GLN A 294 -5.73 -5.08 -8.39
C GLN A 294 -5.42 -5.10 -6.88
N MET A 295 -6.43 -4.83 -6.03
CA MET A 295 -6.27 -4.81 -4.58
C MET A 295 -7.60 -5.09 -3.90
N LEU A 296 -7.57 -5.88 -2.82
CA LEU A 296 -8.69 -5.99 -1.89
C LEU A 296 -8.31 -5.30 -0.57
N LEU A 297 -9.27 -4.58 0.01
CA LEU A 297 -9.08 -3.86 1.26
C LEU A 297 -10.22 -4.17 2.23
N ARG A 298 -9.89 -4.61 3.46
CA ARG A 298 -10.81 -4.54 4.59
C ARG A 298 -10.74 -3.13 5.17
N ILE A 299 -11.89 -2.51 5.39
CA ILE A 299 -12.01 -1.17 5.96
C ILE A 299 -13.08 -1.19 7.05
N GLY A 300 -12.80 -0.61 8.19
CA GLY A 300 -13.72 -0.58 9.32
C GLY A 300 -13.22 0.28 10.46
N TRP A 301 -13.90 0.24 11.58
CA TRP A 301 -13.48 0.93 12.80
C TRP A 301 -12.60 0.03 13.64
N ALA A 302 -11.44 0.54 14.04
CA ALA A 302 -10.56 -0.19 14.96
C ALA A 302 -11.34 -0.62 16.23
N PRO A 303 -10.93 -1.72 16.87
CA PRO A 303 -11.59 -2.18 18.09
C PRO A 303 -11.54 -1.10 19.18
N VAL A 304 -12.64 -0.92 19.87
CA VAL A 304 -12.71 -0.02 21.04
C VAL A 304 -11.81 -0.60 22.13
N ASN A 305 -11.00 0.23 22.77
CA ASN A 305 -10.02 -0.16 23.80
C ASN A 305 -8.85 -1.04 23.31
N ALA A 306 -8.63 -1.15 22.02
CA ALA A 306 -7.43 -1.79 21.50
C ALA A 306 -6.21 -0.87 21.68
N GLU A 307 -5.08 -1.46 22.05
CA GLU A 307 -3.80 -0.73 22.06
C GLU A 307 -3.47 -0.19 20.67
N PRO A 308 -2.83 0.99 20.58
CA PRO A 308 -2.34 1.53 19.32
C PRO A 308 -1.43 0.51 18.62
N LEU A 309 -1.59 0.39 17.29
CA LEU A 309 -0.72 -0.48 16.52
C LEU A 309 0.72 0.02 16.53
N PRO A 310 1.69 -0.87 16.74
CA PRO A 310 3.09 -0.50 16.65
C PRO A 310 3.43 -0.02 15.25
N THR A 311 4.39 0.89 15.18
CA THR A 311 4.90 1.38 13.89
C THR A 311 5.65 0.27 13.17
N THR A 312 5.37 0.11 11.88
CA THR A 312 6.18 -0.77 11.01
C THR A 312 7.46 -0.02 10.64
N PRO A 313 8.65 -0.63 10.84
CA PRO A 313 9.93 -0.04 10.46
C PRO A 313 10.00 0.25 8.95
N ARG A 314 10.90 1.14 8.58
CA ARG A 314 11.19 1.51 7.19
C ARG A 314 12.69 1.61 6.98
N ARG A 315 13.10 1.36 5.75
CA ARG A 315 14.49 1.56 5.30
C ARG A 315 14.88 3.02 5.47
N PRO A 316 16.11 3.29 5.91
CA PRO A 316 16.66 4.63 5.94
C PRO A 316 16.63 5.29 4.56
N LEU A 317 16.39 6.61 4.48
CA LEU A 317 16.36 7.34 3.22
C LEU A 317 17.65 7.16 2.40
N ALA A 318 18.79 7.09 3.06
CA ALA A 318 20.10 6.89 2.42
C ALA A 318 20.24 5.55 1.67
N GLU A 319 19.40 4.55 1.99
CA GLU A 319 19.39 3.27 1.28
C GLU A 319 18.45 3.25 0.07
N VAL A 320 17.51 4.18 0.02
CA VAL A 320 16.45 4.21 -1.00
C VAL A 320 16.51 5.43 -1.90
N ALA A 321 17.39 6.41 -1.61
CA ALA A 321 17.53 7.63 -2.40
C ALA A 321 18.99 7.92 -2.73
N GLU A 322 19.27 8.10 -4.03
CA GLU A 322 20.54 8.52 -4.59
C GLU A 322 20.44 9.99 -5.03
N TRP A 323 21.44 10.80 -4.68
CA TRP A 323 21.52 12.21 -5.07
C TRP A 323 22.60 12.39 -6.14
N VAL A 324 22.19 12.73 -7.37
CA VAL A 324 23.08 12.86 -8.53
C VAL A 324 23.13 14.32 -8.99
N GLY A 325 24.29 14.95 -8.83
CA GLY A 325 24.47 16.37 -9.20
C GLY A 325 23.65 17.37 -8.37
N ALA A 326 22.93 16.89 -7.36
CA ALA A 326 22.18 17.70 -6.40
C ALA A 326 22.85 17.62 -5.02
N PRO A 327 22.72 18.66 -4.14
CA PRO A 327 23.24 18.61 -2.79
C PRO A 327 22.56 17.49 -1.99
N ASP A 328 23.35 16.58 -1.44
CA ASP A 328 22.85 15.55 -0.52
C ASP A 328 22.73 16.13 0.89
N PRO A 329 21.51 16.37 1.40
CA PRO A 329 21.32 16.97 2.71
C PRO A 329 21.76 16.05 3.85
N ILE A 330 21.89 14.73 3.62
CA ILE A 330 22.34 13.77 4.63
C ILE A 330 23.84 13.89 4.82
N ARG A 331 24.62 14.03 3.73
CA ARG A 331 26.07 14.21 3.78
C ARG A 331 26.46 15.59 4.29
N SER A 332 25.67 16.62 4.00
CA SER A 332 25.94 17.98 4.46
C SER A 332 25.73 18.18 5.97
N ALA A 333 24.92 17.35 6.63
CA ALA A 333 24.66 17.40 8.07
C ALA A 333 25.73 16.67 8.90
N LEU A 334 26.62 15.89 8.27
CA LEU A 334 27.70 15.13 8.90
C LEU A 334 29.06 15.74 8.64
N ALA A 335 29.17 16.84 7.87
CA ALA A 335 30.35 17.62 7.62
C ALA A 335 30.33 18.89 8.44
#